data_f6feb07e070fb2dcf1ef19c81e162698
#
_entry.id   f6feb07e070fb2dcf1ef19c81e162698
#
_cell.length_a   1.000
_cell.length_b   1.000
_cell.length_c   1.000
_cell.angle_alpha   90.00
_cell.angle_beta   90.00
_cell.angle_gamma   90.00
#
_symmetry.space_group_name_H-M   'P 1'
#
loop_
_entity.id
_entity.type
_entity.pdbx_description
1 polymer ?
#
loop_
_entity_poly.entity_id
_entity_poly.type
_entity_poly.pdbx_seq_one_letter_code
_entity_poly.pdbx_strand_id
1 'polypeptide(L)'
;MFRIALAAAGFLLVFTSSAQLSISATAYSTRCSGSSTGLVEIESDGAVGEISILTNLDLTALEAGDYTITAEDVSGQQASVSFTILDHPALCGCTYPTAFNYDTSAEVDNGSCVFSSDQSCLADIVPDGIVGTNDLLQLLVEFGVICTD
;
A
#
# COMPACT_ATOMS: atom_id res chain seq x y z
N MET A 1 10.31 71.16 -43.37
CA MET A 1 10.20 70.60 -42.02
C MET A 1 9.44 69.32 -42.11
N PHE A 2 10.15 68.19 -42.18
CA PHE A 2 9.55 66.86 -42.20
C PHE A 2 9.41 66.37 -40.76
N ARG A 3 8.22 66.13 -40.28
CA ARG A 3 7.93 65.50 -39.01
C ARG A 3 7.84 63.99 -39.23
N ILE A 4 8.81 63.24 -38.79
CA ILE A 4 8.77 61.78 -38.72
C ILE A 4 7.96 61.43 -37.46
N ALA A 5 6.76 60.85 -37.61
CA ALA A 5 6.05 60.28 -36.52
C ALA A 5 6.60 58.85 -36.26
N LEU A 6 7.26 58.69 -35.15
CA LEU A 6 7.72 57.38 -34.68
C LEU A 6 6.50 56.63 -34.04
N ALA A 7 5.97 55.66 -34.75
CA ALA A 7 4.97 54.75 -34.18
C ALA A 7 5.68 53.79 -33.23
N ALA A 8 5.53 53.99 -31.95
CA ALA A 8 5.94 53.01 -30.94
C ALA A 8 5.00 51.81 -30.99
N ALA A 9 5.43 50.72 -31.62
CA ALA A 9 4.78 49.42 -31.52
C ALA A 9 5.01 48.93 -30.09
N GLY A 10 3.98 49.13 -29.23
CA GLY A 10 3.97 48.56 -27.88
C GLY A 10 3.85 47.02 -28.00
N PHE A 11 4.97 46.34 -27.77
CA PHE A 11 4.99 44.89 -27.63
C PHE A 11 4.44 44.56 -26.24
N LEU A 12 3.15 44.16 -26.19
CA LEU A 12 2.51 43.70 -24.97
C LEU A 12 3.08 42.32 -24.64
N LEU A 13 4.06 42.26 -23.74
CA LEU A 13 4.55 41.01 -23.16
C LEU A 13 3.42 40.46 -22.25
N VAL A 14 2.65 39.51 -22.74
CA VAL A 14 1.73 38.73 -21.93
C VAL A 14 2.59 37.71 -21.15
N PHE A 15 2.88 38.02 -19.92
CA PHE A 15 3.45 37.04 -19.00
C PHE A 15 2.31 36.08 -18.60
N THR A 16 2.25 34.91 -19.23
CA THR A 16 1.45 33.81 -18.73
C THR A 16 2.20 33.22 -17.55
N SER A 17 1.73 33.50 -16.34
CA SER A 17 2.18 32.76 -15.16
C SER A 17 1.64 31.33 -15.33
N SER A 18 2.49 30.40 -15.74
CA SER A 18 2.18 28.99 -15.56
C SER A 18 2.22 28.68 -14.07
N ALA A 19 1.21 28.03 -13.53
CA ALA A 19 1.28 27.52 -12.18
C ALA A 19 2.52 26.64 -12.05
N GLN A 20 3.28 26.82 -10.97
CA GLN A 20 4.45 26.00 -10.70
C GLN A 20 3.99 24.68 -10.11
N LEU A 21 4.55 23.57 -10.60
CA LEU A 21 4.29 22.26 -10.00
C LEU A 21 4.66 22.27 -8.51
N SER A 22 3.76 21.84 -7.69
CA SER A 22 3.98 21.53 -6.27
C SER A 22 3.41 20.17 -5.94
N ILE A 23 4.04 19.46 -5.01
CA ILE A 23 3.57 18.18 -4.50
C ILE A 23 3.49 18.22 -2.98
N SER A 24 2.51 17.52 -2.42
CA SER A 24 2.35 17.27 -1.00
C SER A 24 2.29 15.78 -0.72
N ALA A 25 2.69 15.37 0.48
CA ALA A 25 2.72 13.98 0.91
C ALA A 25 1.93 13.82 2.20
N THR A 26 1.02 12.85 2.22
CA THR A 26 0.35 12.38 3.44
C THR A 26 0.91 11.00 3.79
N ALA A 27 1.69 10.93 4.86
CA ALA A 27 2.37 9.73 5.31
C ALA A 27 1.58 9.03 6.41
N TYR A 28 1.48 7.70 6.32
CA TYR A 28 0.84 6.83 7.30
C TYR A 28 1.90 5.94 7.93
N SER A 29 1.88 5.81 9.26
CA SER A 29 2.83 4.98 10.02
C SER A 29 2.77 3.50 9.62
N THR A 30 3.80 2.74 9.97
CA THR A 30 3.77 1.28 9.90
C THR A 30 2.63 0.73 10.77
N ARG A 31 2.17 -0.49 10.50
CA ARG A 31 1.12 -1.15 11.31
C ARG A 31 1.65 -1.60 12.67
N CYS A 32 2.92 -1.95 12.71
CA CYS A 32 3.59 -2.43 13.92
C CYS A 32 5.09 -2.24 13.79
N SER A 33 5.77 -2.27 14.93
CA SER A 33 7.19 -2.01 15.02
C SER A 33 8.02 -2.89 14.10
N GLY A 34 8.91 -2.28 13.35
CA GLY A 34 9.81 -2.95 12.42
C GLY A 34 9.16 -3.54 11.16
N SER A 35 7.90 -3.19 10.87
CA SER A 35 7.23 -3.67 9.64
C SER A 35 7.40 -2.70 8.47
N SER A 36 7.41 -3.25 7.23
CA SER A 36 7.42 -2.48 5.98
C SER A 36 5.98 -2.29 5.49
N THR A 37 5.13 -1.64 6.28
CA THR A 37 3.70 -1.43 5.98
C THR A 37 3.29 0.03 5.95
N GLY A 38 4.26 0.94 5.99
CA GLY A 38 4.04 2.37 5.83
C GLY A 38 3.54 2.70 4.43
N LEU A 39 2.69 3.69 4.34
CA LEU A 39 2.07 4.15 3.10
C LEU A 39 2.25 5.66 2.97
N VAL A 40 2.42 6.15 1.76
CA VAL A 40 2.36 7.58 1.47
C VAL A 40 1.42 7.85 0.30
N GLU A 41 0.59 8.84 0.44
CA GLU A 41 -0.26 9.39 -0.62
C GLU A 41 0.34 10.71 -1.09
N ILE A 42 0.43 10.89 -2.41
CA ILE A 42 1.00 12.08 -3.05
C ILE A 42 -0.10 12.82 -3.78
N GLU A 43 -0.22 14.10 -3.51
CA GLU A 43 -1.08 15.01 -4.23
C GLU A 43 -0.24 16.04 -4.97
N SER A 44 -0.68 16.47 -6.13
CA SER A 44 -0.03 17.50 -6.94
C SER A 44 -0.95 18.66 -7.23
N ASP A 45 -0.37 19.87 -7.30
CA ASP A 45 -1.05 21.09 -7.73
C ASP A 45 -0.18 21.84 -8.72
N GLY A 46 -0.82 22.53 -9.67
CA GLY A 46 -0.13 23.29 -10.71
C GLY A 46 0.55 22.44 -11.80
N ALA A 47 0.37 21.13 -11.80
CA ALA A 47 0.92 20.23 -12.81
C ALA A 47 0.36 20.50 -14.21
N VAL A 48 1.19 20.39 -15.23
CA VAL A 48 0.78 20.34 -16.63
C VAL A 48 0.62 18.88 -17.04
N GLY A 49 -0.63 18.38 -17.12
CA GLY A 49 -0.93 16.98 -17.45
C GLY A 49 -0.66 16.01 -16.30
N GLU A 50 -0.29 14.78 -16.64
CA GLU A 50 0.03 13.75 -15.63
C GLU A 50 1.40 13.98 -15.01
N ILE A 51 1.54 13.56 -13.74
CA ILE A 51 2.83 13.54 -13.04
C ILE A 51 3.44 12.15 -13.06
N SER A 52 4.76 12.08 -13.13
CA SER A 52 5.54 10.86 -12.92
C SER A 52 6.34 10.97 -11.63
N ILE A 53 6.19 10.01 -10.74
CA ILE A 53 6.99 9.95 -9.51
C ILE A 53 8.34 9.32 -9.84
N LEU A 54 9.42 10.07 -9.62
CA LEU A 54 10.79 9.65 -9.92
C LEU A 54 11.37 8.88 -8.72
N THR A 55 10.89 7.65 -8.50
CA THR A 55 11.40 6.76 -7.45
C THR A 55 11.26 5.30 -7.87
N ASN A 56 12.12 4.45 -7.32
CA ASN A 56 12.01 3.00 -7.38
C ASN A 56 11.46 2.38 -6.08
N LEU A 57 11.01 3.22 -5.14
CA LEU A 57 10.42 2.78 -3.89
C LEU A 57 8.98 2.30 -4.10
N ASP A 58 8.58 1.27 -3.37
CA ASP A 58 7.18 0.90 -3.23
C ASP A 58 6.54 1.81 -2.17
N LEU A 59 5.75 2.78 -2.63
CA LEU A 59 5.11 3.78 -1.77
C LEU A 59 4.00 3.20 -0.87
N THR A 60 3.69 1.91 -1.03
CA THR A 60 2.69 1.17 -0.23
C THR A 60 3.30 0.19 0.78
N ALA A 61 4.63 0.07 0.79
CA ALA A 61 5.36 -0.88 1.62
C ALA A 61 6.64 -0.26 2.20
N LEU A 62 6.52 0.93 2.79
CA LEU A 62 7.65 1.66 3.35
C LEU A 62 7.95 1.21 4.78
N GLU A 63 9.23 1.13 5.10
CA GLU A 63 9.70 1.01 6.48
C GLU A 63 9.60 2.36 7.21
N ALA A 64 9.75 2.36 8.53
CA ALA A 64 9.87 3.60 9.27
C ALA A 64 11.17 4.34 8.88
N GLY A 65 11.09 5.64 8.65
CA GLY A 65 12.24 6.44 8.23
C GLY A 65 11.85 7.71 7.52
N ASP A 66 12.87 8.47 7.13
CA ASP A 66 12.74 9.72 6.38
C ASP A 66 12.93 9.47 4.89
N TYR A 67 12.05 10.02 4.10
CA TYR A 67 12.01 9.86 2.66
C TYR A 67 11.91 11.21 1.96
N THR A 68 12.46 11.26 0.75
CA THR A 68 12.28 12.37 -0.18
C THR A 68 11.96 11.79 -1.54
N ILE A 69 10.89 12.26 -2.14
CA ILE A 69 10.48 11.90 -3.49
C ILE A 69 10.42 13.14 -4.37
N THR A 70 10.62 12.94 -5.66
CA THR A 70 10.52 13.97 -6.69
C THR A 70 9.48 13.53 -7.71
N ALA A 71 8.62 14.44 -8.12
CA ALA A 71 7.71 14.25 -9.23
C ALA A 71 8.10 15.19 -10.38
N GLU A 72 7.79 14.75 -11.59
CA GLU A 72 7.97 15.53 -12.83
C GLU A 72 6.67 15.50 -13.62
N ASP A 73 6.26 16.65 -14.16
CA ASP A 73 5.12 16.74 -15.08
C ASP A 73 5.54 16.59 -16.54
N VAL A 74 4.58 16.51 -17.46
CA VAL A 74 4.87 16.35 -18.89
C VAL A 74 5.59 17.56 -19.53
N SER A 75 5.64 18.70 -18.85
CA SER A 75 6.38 19.88 -19.29
C SER A 75 7.83 19.87 -18.83
N GLY A 76 8.23 18.91 -17.98
CA GLY A 76 9.57 18.81 -17.39
C GLY A 76 9.75 19.63 -16.12
N GLN A 77 8.66 20.18 -15.53
CA GLN A 77 8.74 20.80 -14.22
C GLN A 77 8.88 19.72 -13.14
N GLN A 78 9.76 19.96 -12.17
CA GLN A 78 9.97 19.04 -11.05
C GLN A 78 9.63 19.70 -9.72
N ALA A 79 9.08 18.90 -8.82
CA ALA A 79 8.87 19.26 -7.42
C ALA A 79 9.28 18.10 -6.52
N SER A 80 9.75 18.41 -5.32
CA SER A 80 10.17 17.42 -4.34
C SER A 80 9.47 17.65 -3.01
N VAL A 81 9.16 16.56 -2.31
CA VAL A 81 8.58 16.59 -0.95
C VAL A 81 9.29 15.59 -0.07
N SER A 82 9.57 15.99 1.17
CA SER A 82 10.10 15.11 2.21
C SER A 82 9.02 14.78 3.21
N PHE A 83 9.00 13.54 3.69
CA PHE A 83 8.05 13.04 4.68
C PHE A 83 8.72 11.98 5.55
N THR A 84 8.12 11.70 6.70
CA THR A 84 8.60 10.67 7.64
C THR A 84 7.52 9.62 7.82
N ILE A 85 7.87 8.36 7.65
CA ILE A 85 7.05 7.22 8.08
C ILE A 85 7.42 6.92 9.53
N LEU A 86 6.46 7.04 10.43
CA LEU A 86 6.67 6.73 11.84
C LEU A 86 6.55 5.23 12.09
N ASP A 87 7.40 4.69 12.98
CA ASP A 87 7.26 3.34 13.47
C ASP A 87 6.08 3.26 14.45
N HIS A 88 5.17 2.30 14.23
CA HIS A 88 4.09 2.08 15.18
C HIS A 88 4.59 1.27 16.37
N PRO A 89 4.29 1.64 17.62
CA PRO A 89 4.85 0.97 18.80
C PRO A 89 4.30 -0.45 19.03
N ALA A 90 3.17 -0.82 18.43
CA ALA A 90 2.55 -2.13 18.60
C ALA A 90 3.45 -3.25 18.07
N LEU A 91 3.50 -4.35 18.78
CA LEU A 91 4.24 -5.55 18.37
C LEU A 91 3.40 -6.39 17.40
N CYS A 92 4.00 -6.77 16.28
CA CYS A 92 3.41 -7.72 15.33
C CYS A 92 3.79 -9.16 15.69
N GLY A 93 2.80 -10.04 15.61
CA GLY A 93 3.01 -11.49 15.80
C GLY A 93 1.73 -12.24 15.54
N CYS A 94 1.75 -13.53 15.82
CA CYS A 94 0.53 -14.34 15.76
C CYS A 94 -0.32 -14.11 17.01
N THR A 95 -1.55 -13.59 16.83
CA THR A 95 -2.49 -13.30 17.94
C THR A 95 -3.50 -14.42 18.21
N TYR A 96 -3.41 -15.56 17.51
CA TYR A 96 -4.33 -16.70 17.70
C TYR A 96 -3.78 -17.69 18.74
N PRO A 97 -4.44 -17.86 19.91
CA PRO A 97 -3.95 -18.73 20.99
C PRO A 97 -3.81 -20.20 20.63
N THR A 98 -4.46 -20.65 19.57
CA THR A 98 -4.40 -22.03 19.07
C THR A 98 -3.26 -22.28 18.10
N ALA A 99 -2.55 -21.24 17.68
CA ALA A 99 -1.38 -21.37 16.82
C ALA A 99 -0.14 -21.79 17.61
N PHE A 100 0.75 -22.57 16.98
CA PHE A 100 2.00 -22.99 17.60
C PHE A 100 2.95 -21.85 17.93
N ASN A 101 2.93 -20.82 17.10
CA ASN A 101 3.73 -19.63 17.25
C ASN A 101 2.92 -18.46 17.81
N TYR A 102 1.92 -18.75 18.64
CA TYR A 102 1.18 -17.73 19.36
C TYR A 102 2.13 -16.87 20.19
N ASP A 103 2.06 -15.57 20.01
CA ASP A 103 2.83 -14.58 20.76
C ASP A 103 1.90 -13.78 21.65
N THR A 104 2.02 -13.99 22.97
CA THR A 104 1.20 -13.28 23.97
C THR A 104 1.49 -11.79 24.03
N SER A 105 2.62 -11.33 23.50
CA SER A 105 3.01 -9.92 23.44
C SER A 105 2.55 -9.24 22.15
N ALA A 106 2.10 -10.00 21.13
CA ALA A 106 1.61 -9.45 19.88
C ALA A 106 0.29 -8.72 20.10
N GLU A 107 0.24 -7.49 19.62
CA GLU A 107 -0.95 -6.63 19.62
C GLU A 107 -1.64 -6.61 18.25
N VAL A 108 -0.89 -6.89 17.18
CA VAL A 108 -1.35 -6.88 15.80
C VAL A 108 -0.98 -8.20 15.14
N ASP A 109 -1.99 -8.89 14.58
CA ASP A 109 -1.75 -10.09 13.78
C ASP A 109 -1.07 -9.74 12.46
N ASN A 110 0.07 -10.40 12.21
CA ASN A 110 0.86 -10.22 10.99
C ASN A 110 0.63 -11.32 9.94
N GLY A 111 -0.32 -12.22 10.18
CA GLY A 111 -0.61 -13.35 9.30
C GLY A 111 0.43 -14.48 9.36
N SER A 112 1.36 -14.46 10.35
CA SER A 112 2.39 -15.48 10.48
C SER A 112 1.96 -16.70 11.27
N CYS A 113 0.69 -16.82 11.67
CA CYS A 113 0.19 -17.90 12.49
C CYS A 113 0.40 -19.27 11.82
N VAL A 114 1.01 -20.17 12.55
CA VAL A 114 1.22 -21.55 12.13
C VAL A 114 0.30 -22.43 12.97
N PHE A 115 -0.64 -23.06 12.29
CA PHE A 115 -1.53 -24.04 12.91
C PHE A 115 -0.99 -25.44 12.61
N SER A 116 -1.21 -26.40 13.53
CA SER A 116 -0.86 -27.81 13.24
C SER A 116 -1.67 -28.30 12.04
N SER A 117 -0.98 -28.93 11.12
CA SER A 117 -1.62 -29.78 10.11
C SER A 117 -2.32 -31.01 10.73
N ASP A 118 -2.08 -31.28 12.01
CA ASP A 118 -2.70 -32.34 12.81
C ASP A 118 -4.08 -31.96 13.43
N GLN A 119 -4.56 -30.69 13.23
CA GLN A 119 -5.99 -30.54 13.24
C GLN A 119 -6.47 -31.30 12.00
N SER A 120 -6.83 -32.57 12.22
CA SER A 120 -7.55 -33.36 11.25
C SER A 120 -8.51 -32.40 10.56
N CYS A 121 -8.27 -32.15 9.27
CA CYS A 121 -9.22 -31.35 8.52
C CYS A 121 -10.56 -32.03 8.74
N LEU A 122 -11.49 -31.37 9.47
CA LEU A 122 -12.81 -31.98 9.76
C LEU A 122 -13.52 -32.43 8.48
N ALA A 123 -13.04 -31.95 7.34
CA ALA A 123 -13.49 -32.35 6.02
C ALA A 123 -12.64 -33.47 5.36
N ASP A 124 -11.53 -33.88 5.99
CA ASP A 124 -10.74 -35.08 5.62
C ASP A 124 -11.38 -36.29 6.30
N ILE A 125 -12.50 -36.74 5.73
CA ILE A 125 -13.34 -37.84 6.26
C ILE A 125 -12.65 -39.16 6.00
N VAL A 126 -11.95 -39.25 4.89
CA VAL A 126 -11.04 -40.36 4.56
C VAL A 126 -9.62 -39.90 4.89
N PRO A 127 -9.02 -40.31 6.02
CA PRO A 127 -7.81 -39.71 6.56
C PRO A 127 -6.58 -39.97 5.67
N ASP A 128 -6.57 -39.36 4.48
CA ASP A 128 -5.46 -39.39 3.54
C ASP A 128 -4.59 -38.12 3.59
N GLY A 129 -4.97 -37.14 4.44
CA GLY A 129 -4.25 -35.88 4.64
C GLY A 129 -4.60 -34.80 3.62
N ILE A 130 -5.59 -35.03 2.74
CA ILE A 130 -6.01 -34.09 1.69
C ILE A 130 -7.53 -34.04 1.67
N VAL A 131 -8.12 -32.86 1.85
CA VAL A 131 -9.55 -32.65 1.59
C VAL A 131 -9.79 -32.69 0.08
N GLY A 132 -10.32 -33.80 -0.41
CA GLY A 132 -10.46 -34.08 -1.83
C GLY A 132 -11.80 -34.71 -2.22
N THR A 133 -11.82 -35.29 -3.42
CA THR A 133 -13.04 -35.97 -3.96
C THR A 133 -13.42 -37.21 -3.17
N ASN A 134 -12.46 -37.87 -2.53
CA ASN A 134 -12.71 -39.07 -1.73
C ASN A 134 -13.54 -38.75 -0.50
N ASP A 135 -13.28 -37.62 0.18
CA ASP A 135 -14.02 -37.17 1.34
C ASP A 135 -15.45 -36.80 0.95
N LEU A 136 -15.60 -36.13 -0.19
CA LEU A 136 -16.92 -35.77 -0.71
C LEU A 136 -17.73 -37.05 -1.05
N LEU A 137 -17.11 -38.06 -1.65
CA LEU A 137 -17.75 -39.33 -1.95
C LEU A 137 -18.16 -40.07 -0.68
N GLN A 138 -17.31 -40.09 0.34
CA GLN A 138 -17.62 -40.69 1.63
C GLN A 138 -18.78 -39.99 2.33
N LEU A 139 -18.78 -38.64 2.31
CA LEU A 139 -19.87 -37.83 2.84
C LEU A 139 -21.21 -38.14 2.13
N LEU A 140 -21.18 -38.30 0.80
CA LEU A 140 -22.36 -38.61 0.01
C LEU A 140 -22.93 -40.02 0.29
N VAL A 141 -22.05 -40.99 0.61
CA VAL A 141 -22.44 -42.33 0.98
C VAL A 141 -23.23 -42.37 2.30
N GLU A 142 -22.83 -41.50 3.24
CA GLU A 142 -23.42 -41.38 4.56
C GLU A 142 -24.56 -40.35 4.62
N PHE A 143 -24.79 -39.64 3.51
CA PHE A 143 -25.79 -38.58 3.46
C PHE A 143 -27.21 -39.12 3.65
N GLY A 144 -27.87 -38.70 4.71
CA GLY A 144 -29.20 -39.13 5.06
C GLY A 144 -29.27 -40.37 5.97
N VAL A 145 -28.12 -40.93 6.39
CA VAL A 145 -28.06 -41.97 7.43
C VAL A 145 -28.31 -41.31 8.80
N ILE A 146 -29.22 -41.84 9.57
CA ILE A 146 -29.50 -41.40 10.94
C ILE A 146 -28.50 -42.09 11.86
N CYS A 147 -27.64 -41.32 12.52
CA CYS A 147 -26.80 -41.84 13.59
C CYS A 147 -27.69 -42.22 14.79
N THR A 148 -27.75 -43.51 15.12
CA THR A 148 -28.38 -43.99 16.35
C THR A 148 -27.27 -44.25 17.35
N ASP A 149 -27.33 -43.58 18.51
CA ASP A 149 -26.44 -43.79 19.66
C ASP A 149 -26.58 -45.22 20.22
#